data_170a69ffd8643265c551bc3eafb98caa
#
_entry.id   170a69ffd8643265c551bc3eafb98caa
#
_cell.length_a   1.000
_cell.length_b   1.000
_cell.length_c   1.000
_cell.angle_alpha   90.00
_cell.angle_beta   90.00
_cell.angle_gamma   90.00
#
_symmetry.space_group_name_H-M   'P 1'
#
loop_
_entity.id
_entity.type
_entity.pdbx_description
1 polymer ?
#
loop_
_entity_poly.entity_id
_entity_poly.type
_entity_poly.pdbx_seq_one_letter_code
_entity_poly.pdbx_strand_id
1 'polypeptide(L)'
;MIGQRLYTGRVAVAQAALAFRRQVFEVTEAYAKQKPIPDVAGRKGRVLADIPQLKALFEDAATRADALEAFVGTCEDRLAPLLKTGSVPDADLALAIATAKVRAVEDSIDACWQLKQEVGSYALMGDSGFKHLDFLNCCKFAEGDSRVLAQKMARDVMRVYAKTGDAGDAESTRLAGDLAKALAPAGGDKVATADLWDENFEKVYALADAVMDRVVAEA
;
A
#
# COMPACT_ATOMS: atom_id res chain seq x y z
N MET A 1 26.67 -2.26 -1.29
CA MET A 1 26.31 -0.83 -1.10
C MET A 1 25.05 -0.39 -1.87
N ILE A 2 24.84 -0.73 -3.14
CA ILE A 2 23.61 -0.31 -3.88
C ILE A 2 22.34 -0.89 -3.25
N GLY A 3 22.34 -2.16 -2.84
CA GLY A 3 21.19 -2.80 -2.23
C GLY A 3 20.70 -2.14 -0.93
N GLN A 4 21.61 -1.72 -0.05
CA GLN A 4 21.25 -1.07 1.21
C GLN A 4 20.51 0.26 0.99
N ARG A 5 20.88 1.04 -0.02
CA ARG A 5 20.22 2.32 -0.34
C ARG A 5 18.76 2.12 -0.76
N LEU A 6 18.48 1.04 -1.51
CA LEU A 6 17.10 0.73 -1.92
C LEU A 6 16.20 0.37 -0.73
N TYR A 7 16.72 -0.34 0.28
CA TYR A 7 15.91 -0.69 1.45
C TYR A 7 15.61 0.53 2.33
N THR A 8 16.62 1.37 2.60
CA THR A 8 16.43 2.64 3.32
C THR A 8 15.50 3.59 2.57
N GLY A 9 15.67 3.70 1.25
CA GLY A 9 14.81 4.53 0.42
C GLY A 9 13.35 4.08 0.44
N ARG A 10 13.08 2.78 0.42
CA ARG A 10 11.71 2.25 0.52
C ARG A 10 11.04 2.57 1.85
N VAL A 11 11.76 2.42 2.97
CA VAL A 11 11.26 2.81 4.29
C VAL A 11 10.95 4.31 4.32
N ALA A 12 11.89 5.15 3.86
CA ALA A 12 11.70 6.60 3.82
C ALA A 12 10.52 7.01 2.93
N VAL A 13 10.33 6.36 1.78
CA VAL A 13 9.17 6.62 0.88
C VAL A 13 7.85 6.22 1.54
N ALA A 14 7.81 5.09 2.26
CA ALA A 14 6.64 4.67 3.01
C ALA A 14 6.27 5.70 4.10
N GLN A 15 7.24 6.11 4.90
CA GLN A 15 7.06 7.14 5.94
C GLN A 15 6.60 8.47 5.34
N ALA A 16 7.18 8.90 4.22
CA ALA A 16 6.80 10.14 3.55
C ALA A 16 5.37 10.12 3.03
N ALA A 17 4.92 8.98 2.47
CA ALA A 17 3.54 8.83 2.01
C ALA A 17 2.53 8.87 3.18
N LEU A 18 2.82 8.18 4.28
CA LEU A 18 1.98 8.21 5.49
C LEU A 18 1.93 9.59 6.14
N ALA A 19 3.07 10.28 6.25
CA ALA A 19 3.13 11.64 6.79
C ALA A 19 2.33 12.62 5.92
N PHE A 20 2.42 12.54 4.60
CA PHE A 20 1.63 13.36 3.69
C PHE A 20 0.12 13.09 3.84
N ARG A 21 -0.28 11.81 3.88
CA ARG A 21 -1.67 11.43 4.12
C ARG A 21 -2.17 12.00 5.44
N ARG A 22 -1.44 11.80 6.54
CA ARG A 22 -1.82 12.31 7.87
C ARG A 22 -2.05 13.81 7.82
N GLN A 23 -1.14 14.58 7.23
CA GLN A 23 -1.28 16.02 7.08
C GLN A 23 -2.55 16.42 6.32
N VAL A 24 -2.85 15.77 5.20
CA VAL A 24 -4.06 16.06 4.40
C VAL A 24 -5.33 15.74 5.18
N PHE A 25 -5.36 14.63 5.92
CA PHE A 25 -6.49 14.22 6.75
C PHE A 25 -6.71 15.17 7.92
N GLU A 26 -5.67 15.55 8.66
CA GLU A 26 -5.75 16.48 9.79
C GLU A 26 -6.29 17.86 9.39
N VAL A 27 -5.75 18.43 8.31
CA VAL A 27 -6.20 19.75 7.81
C VAL A 27 -7.65 19.67 7.34
N THR A 28 -8.02 18.60 6.66
CA THR A 28 -9.37 18.39 6.13
C THR A 28 -10.38 18.14 7.26
N GLU A 29 -10.01 17.37 8.26
CA GLU A 29 -10.87 17.12 9.43
C GLU A 29 -11.11 18.42 10.22
N ALA A 30 -10.07 19.24 10.41
CA ALA A 30 -10.20 20.53 11.06
C ALA A 30 -11.18 21.46 10.30
N TYR A 31 -11.13 21.48 8.97
CA TYR A 31 -12.09 22.18 8.15
C TYR A 31 -13.51 21.60 8.30
N ALA A 32 -13.65 20.27 8.21
CA ALA A 32 -14.94 19.60 8.25
C ALA A 32 -15.68 19.83 9.59
N LYS A 33 -14.95 19.91 10.69
CA LYS A 33 -15.49 20.23 12.04
C LYS A 33 -16.03 21.66 12.16
N GLN A 34 -15.62 22.56 11.28
CA GLN A 34 -16.05 23.97 11.30
C GLN A 34 -17.04 24.31 10.19
N LYS A 35 -17.16 23.48 9.16
CA LYS A 35 -17.99 23.77 7.99
C LYS A 35 -19.45 23.46 8.24
N PRO A 36 -20.36 24.48 8.39
CA PRO A 36 -21.79 24.24 8.51
C PRO A 36 -22.36 23.60 7.24
N ILE A 37 -23.29 22.66 7.43
CA ILE A 37 -24.02 22.04 6.33
C ILE A 37 -25.52 22.23 6.51
N PRO A 38 -26.31 22.35 5.39
CA PRO A 38 -27.75 22.33 5.44
C PRO A 38 -28.25 21.00 6.01
N ASP A 39 -29.32 21.06 6.82
CA ASP A 39 -30.03 19.88 7.28
C ASP A 39 -31.45 19.90 6.73
N VAL A 40 -31.83 18.86 5.99
CA VAL A 40 -33.17 18.72 5.40
C VAL A 40 -34.26 18.66 6.49
N ALA A 41 -33.92 18.16 7.67
CA ALA A 41 -34.83 18.11 8.82
C ALA A 41 -34.81 19.40 9.67
N GLY A 42 -34.07 20.43 9.26
CA GLY A 42 -34.01 21.72 9.95
C GLY A 42 -33.24 21.71 11.28
N ARG A 43 -32.46 20.68 11.59
CA ARG A 43 -31.59 20.63 12.77
C ARG A 43 -30.48 21.67 12.67
N LYS A 44 -30.26 22.43 13.74
CA LYS A 44 -29.21 23.46 13.78
C LYS A 44 -27.87 22.89 14.25
N GLY A 45 -26.79 23.49 13.76
CA GLY A 45 -25.43 23.22 14.26
C GLY A 45 -24.74 21.99 13.66
N ARG A 46 -25.28 21.37 12.61
CA ARG A 46 -24.60 20.30 11.89
C ARG A 46 -23.40 20.84 11.11
N VAL A 47 -22.31 20.09 11.15
CA VAL A 47 -21.09 20.37 10.39
C VAL A 47 -20.79 19.24 9.41
N LEU A 48 -19.89 19.50 8.48
CA LEU A 48 -19.51 18.52 7.45
C LEU A 48 -18.98 17.21 8.07
N ALA A 49 -18.26 17.29 9.19
CA ALA A 49 -17.77 16.11 9.92
C ALA A 49 -18.89 15.20 10.49
N ASP A 50 -20.14 15.69 10.59
CA ASP A 50 -21.28 14.89 11.07
C ASP A 50 -21.87 13.98 9.98
N ILE A 51 -21.39 14.09 8.74
CA ILE A 51 -21.84 13.21 7.64
C ILE A 51 -21.29 11.81 7.90
N PRO A 52 -22.17 10.78 7.99
CA PRO A 52 -21.74 9.45 8.44
C PRO A 52 -20.63 8.82 7.59
N GLN A 53 -20.68 8.96 6.24
CA GLN A 53 -19.65 8.42 5.37
C GLN A 53 -18.31 9.12 5.55
N LEU A 54 -18.29 10.43 5.77
CA LEU A 54 -17.06 11.17 6.00
C LEU A 54 -16.46 10.85 7.38
N LYS A 55 -17.33 10.72 8.40
CA LYS A 55 -16.91 10.29 9.74
C LYS A 55 -16.29 8.89 9.69
N ALA A 56 -16.95 7.93 9.05
CA ALA A 56 -16.42 6.58 8.87
C ALA A 56 -15.10 6.57 8.12
N LEU A 57 -14.95 7.43 7.10
CA LEU A 57 -13.70 7.55 6.35
C LEU A 57 -12.55 8.08 7.22
N PHE A 58 -12.79 9.07 8.08
CA PHE A 58 -11.76 9.57 9.01
C PHE A 58 -11.33 8.48 10.00
N GLU A 59 -12.29 7.76 10.60
CA GLU A 59 -12.02 6.69 11.58
C GLU A 59 -11.26 5.52 10.95
N ASP A 60 -11.71 5.02 9.81
CA ASP A 60 -11.08 3.92 9.08
C ASP A 60 -9.67 4.31 8.59
N ALA A 61 -9.54 5.51 8.01
CA ALA A 61 -8.26 6.01 7.54
C ALA A 61 -7.24 6.16 8.67
N ALA A 62 -7.64 6.64 9.85
CA ALA A 62 -6.75 6.75 11.01
C ALA A 62 -6.28 5.36 11.46
N THR A 63 -7.20 4.41 11.62
CA THR A 63 -6.87 3.03 12.04
C THR A 63 -5.88 2.37 11.09
N ARG A 64 -6.10 2.49 9.78
CA ARG A 64 -5.19 1.92 8.78
C ARG A 64 -3.84 2.63 8.74
N ALA A 65 -3.81 3.95 8.95
CA ALA A 65 -2.55 4.69 9.00
C ALA A 65 -1.71 4.24 10.20
N ASP A 66 -2.32 4.13 11.39
CA ASP A 66 -1.62 3.72 12.61
C ASP A 66 -1.04 2.30 12.48
N ALA A 67 -1.79 1.37 11.89
CA ALA A 67 -1.31 0.01 11.63
C ALA A 67 -0.12 -0.01 10.65
N LEU A 68 -0.20 0.76 9.56
CA LEU A 68 0.88 0.85 8.59
C LEU A 68 2.11 1.58 9.14
N GLU A 69 1.94 2.61 9.94
CA GLU A 69 3.05 3.30 10.63
C GLU A 69 3.79 2.36 11.58
N ALA A 70 3.05 1.56 12.36
CA ALA A 70 3.65 0.56 13.25
C ALA A 70 4.43 -0.49 12.44
N PHE A 71 3.87 -0.98 11.35
CA PHE A 71 4.53 -1.93 10.46
C PHE A 71 5.81 -1.37 9.82
N VAL A 72 5.75 -0.13 9.30
CA VAL A 72 6.94 0.57 8.75
C VAL A 72 7.99 0.78 9.83
N GLY A 73 7.60 1.15 11.04
CA GLY A 73 8.49 1.28 12.20
C GLY A 73 9.21 -0.03 12.53
N THR A 74 8.48 -1.15 12.55
CA THR A 74 9.07 -2.49 12.74
C THR A 74 10.11 -2.81 11.64
N CYS A 75 9.84 -2.46 10.38
CA CYS A 75 10.78 -2.63 9.28
C CYS A 75 12.05 -1.77 9.49
N GLU A 76 11.89 -0.52 9.93
CA GLU A 76 13.00 0.39 10.22
C GLU A 76 13.88 -0.13 11.35
N ASP A 77 13.28 -0.55 12.47
CA ASP A 77 13.98 -1.09 13.63
C ASP A 77 14.80 -2.34 13.29
N ARG A 78 14.27 -3.22 12.44
CA ARG A 78 14.99 -4.40 11.95
C ARG A 78 16.10 -4.04 10.95
N LEU A 79 15.91 -3.00 10.15
CA LEU A 79 16.89 -2.56 9.15
C LEU A 79 18.09 -1.80 9.78
N ALA A 80 17.85 -0.97 10.79
CA ALA A 80 18.83 -0.08 11.38
C ALA A 80 20.13 -0.77 11.84
N PRO A 81 20.11 -1.91 12.55
CA PRO A 81 21.34 -2.62 12.94
C PRO A 81 22.12 -3.16 11.74
N LEU A 82 21.44 -3.60 10.68
CA LEU A 82 22.10 -4.11 9.46
C LEU A 82 22.84 -3.02 8.72
N LEU A 83 22.33 -1.79 8.74
CA LEU A 83 23.00 -0.63 8.15
C LEU A 83 24.33 -0.32 8.87
N LYS A 84 24.36 -0.44 10.20
CA LYS A 84 25.57 -0.20 11.02
C LYS A 84 26.67 -1.21 10.72
N THR A 85 26.31 -2.45 10.41
CA THR A 85 27.26 -3.55 10.13
C THR A 85 27.59 -3.70 8.64
N GLY A 86 26.92 -2.94 7.76
CA GLY A 86 27.06 -3.10 6.31
C GLY A 86 26.39 -4.38 5.76
N SER A 87 25.56 -5.04 6.56
CA SER A 87 24.86 -6.28 6.19
C SER A 87 23.66 -6.03 5.29
N VAL A 88 23.20 -7.05 4.58
CA VAL A 88 22.04 -7.01 3.69
C VAL A 88 20.85 -7.70 4.42
N PRO A 89 19.63 -7.16 4.31
CA PRO A 89 18.42 -7.83 4.80
C PRO A 89 18.27 -9.25 4.25
N ASP A 90 17.78 -10.16 5.08
CA ASP A 90 17.32 -11.47 4.64
C ASP A 90 16.08 -11.36 3.73
N ALA A 91 15.60 -12.49 3.23
CA ALA A 91 14.48 -12.53 2.30
C ALA A 91 13.17 -12.01 2.95
N ASP A 92 12.97 -12.34 4.23
CA ASP A 92 11.75 -11.96 4.96
C ASP A 92 11.71 -10.45 5.23
N LEU A 93 12.80 -9.86 5.71
CA LEU A 93 12.89 -8.41 5.90
C LEU A 93 12.84 -7.67 4.57
N ALA A 94 13.46 -8.20 3.51
CA ALA A 94 13.39 -7.61 2.18
C ALA A 94 11.96 -7.60 1.63
N LEU A 95 11.19 -8.67 1.87
CA LEU A 95 9.77 -8.75 1.54
C LEU A 95 8.94 -7.77 2.38
N ALA A 96 9.16 -7.72 3.70
CA ALA A 96 8.46 -6.80 4.60
C ALA A 96 8.67 -5.33 4.20
N ILE A 97 9.92 -4.91 3.91
CA ILE A 97 10.23 -3.54 3.46
C ILE A 97 9.56 -3.21 2.12
N ALA A 98 9.54 -4.15 1.18
CA ALA A 98 8.87 -3.95 -0.10
C ALA A 98 7.34 -3.84 0.10
N THR A 99 6.75 -4.68 0.94
CA THR A 99 5.32 -4.62 1.34
C THR A 99 5.00 -3.29 2.02
N ALA A 100 5.81 -2.85 2.98
CA ALA A 100 5.64 -1.58 3.68
C ALA A 100 5.57 -0.41 2.70
N LYS A 101 6.49 -0.36 1.72
CA LYS A 101 6.49 0.68 0.69
C LYS A 101 5.23 0.63 -0.16
N VAL A 102 4.83 -0.53 -0.65
CA VAL A 102 3.66 -0.65 -1.53
C VAL A 102 2.39 -0.31 -0.77
N ARG A 103 2.15 -0.94 0.39
CA ARG A 103 0.92 -0.74 1.17
C ARG A 103 0.78 0.69 1.69
N ALA A 104 1.84 1.29 2.25
CA ALA A 104 1.80 2.66 2.71
C ALA A 104 1.47 3.67 1.60
N VAL A 105 2.02 3.47 0.41
CA VAL A 105 1.81 4.38 -0.72
C VAL A 105 0.43 4.18 -1.34
N GLU A 106 0.04 2.94 -1.66
CA GLU A 106 -1.25 2.67 -2.33
C GLU A 106 -2.42 3.04 -1.40
N ASP A 107 -2.38 2.65 -0.12
CA ASP A 107 -3.42 3.04 0.84
C ASP A 107 -3.50 4.56 1.03
N SER A 108 -2.36 5.28 1.00
CA SER A 108 -2.35 6.74 1.07
C SER A 108 -2.97 7.39 -0.18
N ILE A 109 -2.72 6.84 -1.37
CA ILE A 109 -3.34 7.30 -2.63
C ILE A 109 -4.86 7.13 -2.54
N ASP A 110 -5.32 5.93 -2.21
CA ASP A 110 -6.74 5.59 -2.18
C ASP A 110 -7.49 6.40 -1.12
N ALA A 111 -6.96 6.48 0.10
CA ALA A 111 -7.57 7.24 1.19
C ALA A 111 -7.64 8.74 0.88
N CYS A 112 -6.57 9.35 0.37
CA CYS A 112 -6.58 10.76 0.00
C CYS A 112 -7.50 11.05 -1.19
N TRP A 113 -7.61 10.13 -2.13
CA TRP A 113 -8.53 10.25 -3.26
C TRP A 113 -9.99 10.15 -2.82
N GLN A 114 -10.34 9.20 -1.94
CA GLN A 114 -11.66 9.10 -1.35
C GLN A 114 -12.02 10.37 -0.57
N LEU A 115 -11.11 10.84 0.30
CA LEU A 115 -11.32 12.07 1.05
C LEU A 115 -11.57 13.28 0.16
N LYS A 116 -10.81 13.39 -0.94
CA LYS A 116 -10.98 14.46 -1.93
C LYS A 116 -12.40 14.49 -2.52
N GLN A 117 -13.02 13.35 -2.71
CA GLN A 117 -14.38 13.26 -3.27
C GLN A 117 -15.44 13.63 -2.23
N GLU A 118 -15.24 13.26 -0.96
CA GLU A 118 -16.21 13.47 0.12
C GLU A 118 -16.28 14.93 0.62
N VAL A 119 -15.24 15.73 0.41
CA VAL A 119 -15.19 17.11 0.93
C VAL A 119 -15.61 18.19 -0.08
N GLY A 120 -16.02 17.78 -1.27
CA GLY A 120 -16.55 18.67 -2.32
C GLY A 120 -15.56 19.76 -2.74
N SER A 121 -16.05 21.00 -2.93
CA SER A 121 -15.25 22.12 -3.45
C SER A 121 -14.06 22.53 -2.56
N TYR A 122 -14.03 22.14 -1.29
CA TYR A 122 -12.86 22.34 -0.43
C TYR A 122 -11.60 21.71 -1.03
N ALA A 123 -11.74 20.58 -1.69
CA ALA A 123 -10.61 19.90 -2.35
C ALA A 123 -9.94 20.74 -3.45
N LEU A 124 -10.60 21.78 -3.94
CA LEU A 124 -10.08 22.67 -4.97
C LEU A 124 -9.40 23.93 -4.41
N MET A 125 -9.45 24.14 -3.09
CA MET A 125 -8.80 25.26 -2.42
C MET A 125 -7.29 25.06 -2.38
N GLY A 126 -6.54 26.14 -2.54
CA GLY A 126 -5.08 26.09 -2.67
C GLY A 126 -4.33 25.64 -1.42
N ASP A 127 -4.93 25.78 -0.25
CA ASP A 127 -4.38 25.45 1.06
C ASP A 127 -4.89 24.11 1.65
N SER A 128 -5.77 23.42 0.93
CA SER A 128 -6.34 22.14 1.35
C SER A 128 -5.34 20.97 1.31
N GLY A 129 -4.19 21.12 0.65
CA GLY A 129 -3.21 20.07 0.45
C GLY A 129 -3.47 19.16 -0.75
N PHE A 130 -4.72 19.05 -1.22
CA PHE A 130 -5.09 18.15 -2.33
C PHE A 130 -4.40 18.45 -3.67
N LYS A 131 -3.93 19.68 -3.89
CA LYS A 131 -3.15 20.04 -5.08
C LYS A 131 -1.79 19.32 -5.16
N HIS A 132 -1.33 18.73 -4.05
CA HIS A 132 -0.05 18.06 -3.95
C HIS A 132 -0.18 16.51 -3.99
N LEU A 133 -1.35 15.95 -4.33
CA LEU A 133 -1.55 14.49 -4.38
C LEU A 133 -0.59 13.78 -5.34
N ASP A 134 -0.08 14.46 -6.37
CA ASP A 134 0.94 13.89 -7.27
C ASP A 134 2.25 13.54 -6.56
N PHE A 135 2.48 14.08 -5.36
CA PHE A 135 3.58 13.60 -4.50
C PHE A 135 3.45 12.11 -4.16
N LEU A 136 2.24 11.62 -3.91
CA LEU A 136 2.01 10.19 -3.68
C LEU A 136 2.29 9.35 -4.92
N ASN A 137 2.01 9.87 -6.13
CA ASN A 137 2.41 9.21 -7.38
C ASN A 137 3.94 9.19 -7.52
N CYS A 138 4.65 10.24 -7.12
CA CYS A 138 6.11 10.19 -7.05
C CYS A 138 6.58 9.08 -6.09
N CYS A 139 5.97 8.94 -4.93
CA CYS A 139 6.24 7.85 -3.99
C CYS A 139 5.96 6.47 -4.60
N LYS A 140 4.90 6.34 -5.43
CA LYS A 140 4.56 5.09 -6.12
C LYS A 140 5.67 4.60 -7.04
N PHE A 141 6.33 5.51 -7.75
CA PHE A 141 7.38 5.18 -8.71
C PHE A 141 8.78 5.15 -8.10
N ALA A 142 9.02 5.87 -7.00
CA ALA A 142 10.33 5.96 -6.34
C ALA A 142 10.73 4.63 -5.66
N GLU A 143 12.04 4.35 -5.61
CA GLU A 143 12.67 3.19 -4.96
C GLU A 143 12.14 1.82 -5.44
N GLY A 144 11.65 1.81 -6.67
CA GLY A 144 10.99 0.71 -7.35
C GLY A 144 9.48 0.92 -7.44
N ASP A 145 8.99 0.96 -8.66
CA ASP A 145 7.55 1.06 -8.95
C ASP A 145 6.76 -0.01 -8.20
N SER A 146 5.67 0.37 -7.55
CA SER A 146 4.83 -0.52 -6.73
C SER A 146 4.37 -1.76 -7.50
N ARG A 147 4.05 -1.62 -8.80
CA ARG A 147 3.63 -2.75 -9.65
C ARG A 147 4.79 -3.70 -9.93
N VAL A 148 6.00 -3.17 -10.13
CA VAL A 148 7.20 -3.99 -10.33
C VAL A 148 7.53 -4.76 -9.06
N LEU A 149 7.39 -4.13 -7.89
CA LEU A 149 7.57 -4.81 -6.60
C LEU A 149 6.52 -5.91 -6.38
N ALA A 150 5.24 -5.63 -6.65
CA ALA A 150 4.17 -6.63 -6.55
C ALA A 150 4.43 -7.84 -7.47
N GLN A 151 4.79 -7.62 -8.73
CA GLN A 151 5.17 -8.70 -9.66
C GLN A 151 6.39 -9.50 -9.18
N LYS A 152 7.36 -8.83 -8.56
CA LYS A 152 8.51 -9.52 -7.97
C LYS A 152 8.08 -10.41 -6.81
N MET A 153 7.21 -9.92 -5.92
CA MET A 153 6.68 -10.70 -4.79
C MET A 153 5.94 -11.94 -5.28
N ALA A 154 5.03 -11.78 -6.25
CA ALA A 154 4.32 -12.91 -6.85
C ALA A 154 5.29 -13.94 -7.46
N ARG A 155 6.32 -13.50 -8.21
CA ARG A 155 7.32 -14.40 -8.79
C ARG A 155 8.13 -15.15 -7.74
N ASP A 156 8.50 -14.48 -6.65
CA ASP A 156 9.28 -15.10 -5.58
C ASP A 156 8.43 -16.15 -4.85
N VAL A 157 7.17 -15.85 -4.56
CA VAL A 157 6.21 -16.81 -3.97
C VAL A 157 5.95 -17.99 -4.93
N MET A 158 5.74 -17.76 -6.21
CA MET A 158 5.57 -18.84 -7.20
C MET A 158 6.78 -19.78 -7.26
N ARG A 159 8.00 -19.28 -7.06
CA ARG A 159 9.20 -20.12 -6.96
C ARG A 159 9.21 -21.01 -5.72
N VAL A 160 8.70 -20.52 -4.60
CA VAL A 160 8.52 -21.31 -3.36
C VAL A 160 7.41 -22.34 -3.58
N TYR A 161 6.25 -21.91 -4.06
CA TYR A 161 5.11 -22.75 -4.35
C TYR A 161 5.46 -23.92 -5.31
N ALA A 162 6.21 -23.66 -6.36
CA ALA A 162 6.64 -24.70 -7.30
C ALA A 162 7.51 -25.80 -6.66
N LYS A 163 8.15 -25.54 -5.51
CA LYS A 163 9.00 -26.50 -4.81
C LYS A 163 8.28 -27.19 -3.66
N THR A 164 7.38 -26.49 -2.98
CA THR A 164 6.79 -26.93 -1.72
C THR A 164 5.30 -27.26 -1.83
N GLY A 165 4.61 -26.73 -2.85
CA GLY A 165 3.15 -26.76 -2.95
C GLY A 165 2.45 -25.80 -1.99
N ASP A 166 3.21 -24.94 -1.28
CA ASP A 166 2.73 -24.01 -0.28
C ASP A 166 3.25 -22.58 -0.59
N ALA A 167 2.40 -21.58 -0.41
CA ALA A 167 2.72 -20.16 -0.60
C ALA A 167 2.68 -19.36 0.72
N GLY A 168 2.61 -20.05 1.88
CA GLY A 168 2.71 -19.49 3.21
C GLY A 168 1.39 -19.41 3.99
N ASP A 169 0.25 -19.31 3.31
CA ASP A 169 -1.09 -19.36 3.89
C ASP A 169 -2.09 -19.98 2.90
N ALA A 170 -3.31 -20.25 3.36
CA ALA A 170 -4.32 -20.95 2.55
C ALA A 170 -4.74 -20.15 1.32
N GLU A 171 -4.92 -18.82 1.45
CA GLU A 171 -5.36 -17.96 0.34
C GLU A 171 -4.24 -17.75 -0.68
N SER A 172 -3.03 -17.43 -0.24
CA SER A 172 -1.86 -17.32 -1.12
C SER A 172 -1.59 -18.64 -1.85
N THR A 173 -1.74 -19.78 -1.16
CA THR A 173 -1.58 -21.12 -1.75
C THR A 173 -2.64 -21.42 -2.81
N ARG A 174 -3.90 -21.05 -2.55
CA ARG A 174 -4.98 -21.17 -3.53
C ARG A 174 -4.71 -20.31 -4.77
N LEU A 175 -4.36 -19.04 -4.59
CA LEU A 175 -4.06 -18.11 -5.68
C LEU A 175 -2.83 -18.52 -6.49
N ALA A 176 -1.78 -19.00 -5.82
CA ALA A 176 -0.60 -19.56 -6.49
C ALA A 176 -0.95 -20.79 -7.33
N GLY A 177 -1.82 -21.67 -6.83
CA GLY A 177 -2.34 -22.82 -7.55
C GLY A 177 -3.13 -22.43 -8.79
N ASP A 178 -3.99 -21.42 -8.70
CA ASP A 178 -4.76 -20.91 -9.83
C ASP A 178 -3.89 -20.23 -10.88
N LEU A 179 -2.85 -19.49 -10.48
CA LEU A 179 -1.86 -18.92 -11.38
C LEU A 179 -1.01 -20.03 -12.03
N ALA A 180 -0.58 -21.04 -11.27
CA ALA A 180 0.18 -22.16 -11.81
C ALA A 180 -0.60 -22.92 -12.91
N LYS A 181 -1.92 -23.15 -12.71
CA LYS A 181 -2.79 -23.75 -13.74
C LYS A 181 -2.84 -22.87 -15.00
N ALA A 182 -2.94 -21.54 -14.83
CA ALA A 182 -2.97 -20.62 -15.95
C ALA A 182 -1.65 -20.59 -16.75
N LEU A 183 -0.52 -20.81 -16.09
CA LEU A 183 0.80 -20.85 -16.71
C LEU A 183 1.16 -22.23 -17.31
N ALA A 184 0.45 -23.29 -16.92
CA ALA A 184 0.76 -24.67 -17.34
C ALA A 184 0.83 -24.89 -18.87
N PRO A 185 0.00 -24.21 -19.72
CA PRO A 185 0.06 -24.36 -21.17
C PRO A 185 1.42 -23.99 -21.78
N ALA A 186 2.24 -23.18 -21.12
CA ALA A 186 3.59 -22.83 -21.58
C ALA A 186 4.55 -24.04 -21.68
N GLY A 187 4.25 -25.15 -20.96
CA GLY A 187 5.06 -26.38 -21.04
C GLY A 187 6.53 -26.21 -20.68
N GLY A 188 6.88 -25.15 -19.94
CA GLY A 188 8.26 -24.81 -19.57
C GLY A 188 8.99 -23.91 -20.57
N ASP A 189 8.37 -23.53 -21.67
CA ASP A 189 8.91 -22.49 -22.55
C ASP A 189 8.92 -21.13 -21.86
N LYS A 190 10.07 -20.46 -21.87
CA LYS A 190 10.25 -19.20 -21.14
C LYS A 190 9.49 -18.04 -21.75
N VAL A 191 9.39 -17.99 -23.08
CA VAL A 191 8.69 -16.89 -23.78
C VAL A 191 7.20 -17.07 -23.58
N ALA A 192 6.67 -18.27 -23.84
CA ALA A 192 5.27 -18.57 -23.60
C ALA A 192 4.87 -18.37 -22.12
N THR A 193 5.76 -18.70 -21.18
CA THR A 193 5.51 -18.43 -19.74
C THR A 193 5.43 -16.93 -19.46
N ALA A 194 6.28 -16.11 -20.08
CA ALA A 194 6.24 -14.65 -19.91
C ALA A 194 4.96 -14.06 -20.52
N ASP A 195 4.56 -14.50 -21.70
CA ASP A 195 3.33 -14.06 -22.36
C ASP A 195 2.10 -14.40 -21.51
N LEU A 196 1.99 -15.67 -21.04
CA LEU A 196 0.91 -16.08 -20.14
C LEU A 196 0.93 -15.37 -18.78
N TRP A 197 2.11 -15.02 -18.26
CA TRP A 197 2.23 -14.22 -17.05
C TRP A 197 1.62 -12.84 -17.25
N ASP A 198 1.92 -12.18 -18.34
CA ASP A 198 1.40 -10.85 -18.67
C ASP A 198 -0.11 -10.90 -18.98
N GLU A 199 -0.60 -11.92 -19.68
CA GLU A 199 -2.04 -12.13 -19.91
C GLU A 199 -2.82 -12.40 -18.63
N ASN A 200 -2.21 -13.00 -17.60
CA ASN A 200 -2.85 -13.29 -16.31
C ASN A 200 -2.49 -12.26 -15.22
N PHE A 201 -2.22 -11.01 -15.59
CA PHE A 201 -1.80 -9.96 -14.65
C PHE A 201 -2.72 -9.82 -13.44
N GLU A 202 -4.03 -10.00 -13.59
CA GLU A 202 -4.99 -9.94 -12.48
C GLU A 202 -4.69 -11.00 -11.41
N LYS A 203 -4.39 -12.25 -11.81
CA LYS A 203 -4.00 -13.31 -10.86
C LYS A 203 -2.65 -13.04 -10.22
N VAL A 204 -1.71 -12.44 -10.97
CA VAL A 204 -0.39 -12.06 -10.48
C VAL A 204 -0.53 -11.02 -9.37
N TYR A 205 -1.33 -9.97 -9.61
CA TYR A 205 -1.55 -8.93 -8.59
C TYR A 205 -2.39 -9.44 -7.42
N ALA A 206 -3.41 -10.26 -7.64
CA ALA A 206 -4.18 -10.87 -6.56
C ALA A 206 -3.29 -11.72 -5.62
N LEU A 207 -2.37 -12.50 -6.18
CA LEU A 207 -1.39 -13.24 -5.38
C LEU A 207 -0.46 -12.30 -4.60
N ALA A 208 0.05 -11.26 -5.24
CA ALA A 208 0.91 -10.28 -4.58
C ALA A 208 0.16 -9.57 -3.43
N ASP A 209 -1.11 -9.22 -3.64
CA ASP A 209 -1.95 -8.57 -2.63
C ASP A 209 -2.17 -9.48 -1.42
N ALA A 210 -2.55 -10.74 -1.63
CA ALA A 210 -2.71 -11.70 -0.54
C ALA A 210 -1.43 -11.88 0.28
N VAL A 211 -0.28 -11.98 -0.39
CA VAL A 211 1.03 -12.06 0.28
C VAL A 211 1.32 -10.81 1.11
N MET A 212 1.06 -9.62 0.56
CA MET A 212 1.27 -8.37 1.29
C MET A 212 0.34 -8.24 2.50
N ASP A 213 -0.94 -8.63 2.37
CA ASP A 213 -1.90 -8.60 3.47
C ASP A 213 -1.46 -9.52 4.62
N ARG A 214 -1.02 -10.73 4.28
CA ARG A 214 -0.45 -11.65 5.27
C ARG A 214 0.76 -11.04 5.98
N VAL A 215 1.72 -10.49 5.24
CA VAL A 215 2.96 -9.92 5.81
C VAL A 215 2.66 -8.76 6.76
N VAL A 216 1.64 -7.94 6.47
CA VAL A 216 1.19 -6.87 7.37
C VAL A 216 0.48 -7.46 8.61
N ALA A 217 -0.32 -8.52 8.44
CA ALA A 217 -1.07 -9.13 9.54
C ALA A 217 -0.18 -9.91 10.54
N GLU A 218 0.97 -10.40 10.10
CA GLU A 218 1.94 -11.16 10.92
C GLU A 218 2.94 -10.26 11.67
N ALA A 219 2.93 -8.95 11.45
CA ALA A 219 3.91 -8.01 11.98
C ALA A 219 3.46 -7.36 13.28
#